data_df86d65ed90dcc97a6fce2d4b4ea27d3
#
_entry.id   df86d65ed90dcc97a6fce2d4b4ea27d3
#
_cell.length_a   1.000
_cell.length_b   1.000
_cell.length_c   1.000
_cell.angle_alpha   90.00
_cell.angle_beta   90.00
_cell.angle_gamma   90.00
#
_symmetry.space_group_name_H-M   'P 1'
#
loop_
_entity.id
_entity.type
_entity.pdbx_description
1 polymer ?
#
loop_
_entity_poly.entity_id
_entity_poly.type
_entity_poly.pdbx_seq_one_letter_code
_entity_poly.pdbx_strand_id
1 'polypeptide(L)'
;RAVAQFAQNNNMTLQDFQEQLVKDGNSLRQFREDIRAEMVISRLQRAMINRRISISDQDVQGLLNSPFYKQLFSDEYRVGHIMISLDDEASSEIVKQAVASANEMVADLRGGEDFAQTAIARSSASSALEGGDLGWRKAGELPTLFTEAVLDMQLGDVSDPIVSGSTVHVIKLLEQRGAGTERLDQTKVRHILL
;
A
#
# COMPACT_ATOMS: atom_id res chain seq x y z
N ARG A 1 33.99 -13.36 -23.57
CA ARG A 1 33.25 -12.27 -22.88
C ARG A 1 32.54 -12.77 -21.61
N ALA A 2 31.72 -13.82 -21.65
CA ALA A 2 31.00 -14.33 -20.49
C ALA A 2 31.92 -14.76 -19.32
N VAL A 3 33.00 -15.48 -19.61
CA VAL A 3 33.96 -15.91 -18.57
C VAL A 3 34.67 -14.72 -17.91
N ALA A 4 35.02 -13.68 -18.70
CA ALA A 4 35.62 -12.47 -18.15
C ALA A 4 34.64 -11.70 -17.24
N GLN A 5 33.39 -11.65 -17.65
CA GLN A 5 32.32 -11.06 -16.81
C GLN A 5 32.13 -11.82 -15.50
N PHE A 6 32.19 -13.16 -15.57
CA PHE A 6 32.07 -14.00 -14.38
C PHE A 6 33.26 -13.79 -13.41
N ALA A 7 34.48 -13.71 -13.93
CA ALA A 7 35.65 -13.39 -13.12
C ALA A 7 35.52 -12.00 -12.45
N GLN A 8 35.09 -10.98 -13.21
CA GLN A 8 34.84 -9.62 -12.68
C GLN A 8 33.77 -9.60 -11.58
N ASN A 9 32.66 -10.31 -11.77
CA ASN A 9 31.60 -10.39 -10.76
C ASN A 9 32.05 -11.04 -9.44
N ASN A 10 33.12 -11.87 -9.50
CA ASN A 10 33.75 -12.46 -8.34
C ASN A 10 35.00 -11.71 -7.85
N ASN A 11 35.23 -10.47 -8.32
CA ASN A 11 36.37 -9.63 -7.99
C ASN A 11 37.74 -10.30 -8.28
N MET A 12 37.79 -11.10 -9.34
CA MET A 12 39.00 -11.84 -9.77
C MET A 12 39.45 -11.37 -11.14
N THR A 13 40.79 -11.46 -11.38
CA THR A 13 41.27 -11.36 -12.75
C THR A 13 40.98 -12.63 -13.54
N LEU A 14 40.96 -12.56 -14.85
CA LEU A 14 40.75 -13.75 -15.69
C LEU A 14 41.80 -14.84 -15.40
N GLN A 15 43.02 -14.44 -15.07
CA GLN A 15 44.14 -15.36 -14.80
C GLN A 15 43.95 -16.05 -13.46
N ASP A 16 43.62 -15.32 -12.37
CA ASP A 16 43.36 -15.87 -11.05
C ASP A 16 42.18 -16.84 -11.08
N PHE A 17 41.17 -16.49 -11.86
CA PHE A 17 40.00 -17.35 -12.06
C PHE A 17 40.35 -18.65 -12.77
N GLN A 18 41.24 -18.62 -13.77
CA GLN A 18 41.73 -19.82 -14.45
C GLN A 18 42.55 -20.73 -13.52
N GLU A 19 43.42 -20.12 -12.71
CA GLU A 19 44.23 -20.87 -11.72
C GLU A 19 43.35 -21.53 -10.66
N GLN A 20 42.31 -20.82 -10.23
CA GLN A 20 41.33 -21.37 -9.27
C GLN A 20 40.55 -22.56 -9.87
N LEU A 21 40.06 -22.43 -11.10
CA LEU A 21 39.41 -23.55 -11.80
C LEU A 21 40.26 -24.81 -11.90
N VAL A 22 41.55 -24.65 -12.17
CA VAL A 22 42.47 -25.79 -12.24
C VAL A 22 42.68 -26.40 -10.87
N LYS A 23 42.81 -25.60 -9.81
CA LYS A 23 42.90 -26.07 -8.42
C LYS A 23 41.67 -26.87 -8.00
N ASP A 24 40.49 -26.48 -8.47
CA ASP A 24 39.21 -27.13 -8.19
C ASP A 24 38.96 -28.35 -9.10
N GLY A 25 39.96 -28.76 -9.90
CA GLY A 25 39.89 -29.93 -10.79
C GLY A 25 39.07 -29.71 -12.07
N ASN A 26 38.68 -28.48 -12.36
CA ASN A 26 37.91 -28.13 -13.55
C ASN A 26 38.76 -27.52 -14.65
N SER A 27 38.38 -27.72 -15.91
CA SER A 27 39.04 -27.08 -17.05
C SER A 27 38.27 -25.85 -17.51
N LEU A 28 38.98 -24.84 -17.98
CA LEU A 28 38.37 -23.65 -18.58
C LEU A 28 37.48 -23.99 -19.80
N ARG A 29 37.80 -25.08 -20.51
CA ARG A 29 36.97 -25.58 -21.61
C ARG A 29 35.63 -26.08 -21.12
N GLN A 30 35.63 -26.94 -20.10
CA GLN A 30 34.41 -27.47 -19.46
C GLN A 30 33.54 -26.32 -18.96
N PHE A 31 34.12 -25.41 -18.21
CA PHE A 31 33.39 -24.23 -17.66
C PHE A 31 32.77 -23.37 -18.78
N ARG A 32 33.43 -23.21 -19.91
CA ARG A 32 32.86 -22.48 -21.06
C ARG A 32 31.68 -23.21 -21.69
N GLU A 33 31.73 -24.54 -21.74
CA GLU A 33 30.63 -25.36 -22.25
C GLU A 33 29.42 -25.30 -21.32
N ASP A 34 29.65 -25.36 -20.02
CA ASP A 34 28.61 -25.29 -19.00
C ASP A 34 27.90 -23.91 -19.03
N ILE A 35 28.66 -22.80 -19.03
CA ILE A 35 28.07 -21.46 -19.15
C ILE A 35 27.32 -21.31 -20.49
N ARG A 36 27.83 -21.88 -21.58
CA ARG A 36 27.14 -21.82 -22.87
C ARG A 36 25.80 -22.54 -22.80
N ALA A 37 25.77 -23.73 -22.20
CA ALA A 37 24.55 -24.50 -22.01
C ALA A 37 23.53 -23.75 -21.15
N GLU A 38 23.97 -23.20 -20.04
CA GLU A 38 23.11 -22.38 -19.15
C GLU A 38 22.55 -21.14 -19.82
N MET A 39 23.38 -20.42 -20.60
CA MET A 39 22.93 -19.27 -21.38
C MET A 39 21.90 -19.65 -22.46
N VAL A 40 22.06 -20.80 -23.11
CA VAL A 40 21.10 -21.30 -24.11
C VAL A 40 19.77 -21.65 -23.45
N ILE A 41 19.82 -22.37 -22.32
CA ILE A 41 18.62 -22.73 -21.54
C ILE A 41 17.89 -21.46 -21.09
N SER A 42 18.61 -20.51 -20.50
CA SER A 42 18.04 -19.25 -20.03
C SER A 42 17.43 -18.42 -21.18
N ARG A 43 18.05 -18.42 -22.37
CA ARG A 43 17.48 -17.76 -23.56
C ARG A 43 16.23 -18.47 -24.05
N LEU A 44 16.24 -19.80 -24.08
CA LEU A 44 15.10 -20.60 -24.49
C LEU A 44 13.92 -20.41 -23.54
N GLN A 45 14.16 -20.47 -22.24
CA GLN A 45 13.14 -20.24 -21.22
C GLN A 45 12.50 -18.84 -21.39
N ARG A 46 13.33 -17.79 -21.53
CA ARG A 46 12.82 -16.42 -21.76
C ARG A 46 12.03 -16.31 -23.05
N ALA A 47 12.51 -16.91 -24.14
CA ALA A 47 11.80 -16.88 -25.41
C ALA A 47 10.48 -17.65 -25.37
N MET A 48 10.43 -18.77 -24.66
CA MET A 48 9.20 -19.56 -24.49
C MET A 48 8.19 -18.86 -23.60
N ILE A 49 8.63 -18.20 -22.53
CA ILE A 49 7.78 -17.44 -21.62
C ILE A 49 7.20 -16.22 -22.36
N ASN A 50 8.04 -15.41 -23.00
CA ASN A 50 7.60 -14.21 -23.71
C ASN A 50 6.65 -14.48 -24.89
N ARG A 51 6.73 -15.69 -25.51
CA ARG A 51 5.79 -16.09 -26.56
C ARG A 51 4.41 -16.52 -26.03
N ARG A 52 4.33 -16.91 -24.76
CA ARG A 52 3.08 -17.41 -24.17
C ARG A 52 2.34 -16.36 -23.34
N ILE A 53 3.02 -15.28 -22.98
CA ILE A 53 2.41 -14.18 -22.23
C ILE A 53 2.09 -13.07 -23.21
N SER A 54 0.82 -12.92 -23.53
CA SER A 54 0.26 -11.74 -24.20
C SER A 54 -0.59 -11.01 -23.16
N ILE A 55 -0.24 -9.79 -22.85
CA ILE A 55 -1.02 -8.93 -21.96
C ILE A 55 -1.89 -8.06 -22.85
N SER A 56 -3.20 -8.27 -22.80
CA SER A 56 -4.17 -7.42 -23.50
C SER A 56 -4.55 -6.20 -22.65
N ASP A 57 -5.08 -5.17 -23.30
CA ASP A 57 -5.62 -4.00 -22.57
C ASP A 57 -6.72 -4.40 -21.58
N GLN A 58 -7.45 -5.48 -21.88
CA GLN A 58 -8.48 -6.02 -21.00
C GLN A 58 -7.87 -6.66 -19.74
N ASP A 59 -6.72 -7.34 -19.86
CA ASP A 59 -6.00 -7.89 -18.70
C ASP A 59 -5.47 -6.77 -17.82
N VAL A 60 -4.94 -5.69 -18.41
CA VAL A 60 -4.51 -4.49 -17.69
C VAL A 60 -5.67 -3.85 -16.95
N GLN A 61 -6.80 -3.64 -17.61
CA GLN A 61 -8.01 -3.08 -16.98
C GLN A 61 -8.55 -4.01 -15.89
N GLY A 62 -8.56 -5.32 -16.13
CA GLY A 62 -8.94 -6.31 -15.13
C GLY A 62 -8.06 -6.25 -13.88
N LEU A 63 -6.74 -6.10 -14.07
CA LEU A 63 -5.79 -5.95 -12.96
C LEU A 63 -6.02 -4.65 -12.18
N LEU A 64 -6.14 -3.52 -12.87
CA LEU A 64 -6.38 -2.20 -12.27
C LEU A 64 -7.67 -2.17 -11.43
N ASN A 65 -8.69 -2.89 -11.86
CA ASN A 65 -9.96 -3.00 -11.15
C ASN A 65 -9.99 -4.11 -10.10
N SER A 66 -8.95 -4.94 -10.02
CA SER A 66 -8.92 -6.06 -9.09
C SER A 66 -8.75 -5.59 -7.65
N PRO A 67 -9.37 -6.28 -6.67
CA PRO A 67 -9.12 -6.02 -5.26
C PRO A 67 -7.64 -6.17 -4.87
N PHE A 68 -6.94 -7.11 -5.53
CA PHE A 68 -5.51 -7.35 -5.34
C PHE A 68 -4.66 -6.12 -5.71
N TYR A 69 -4.94 -5.50 -6.87
CA TYR A 69 -4.25 -4.27 -7.28
C TYR A 69 -4.54 -3.13 -6.31
N LYS A 70 -5.81 -2.94 -5.94
CA LYS A 70 -6.21 -1.93 -4.95
C LYS A 70 -5.51 -2.15 -3.60
N GLN A 71 -5.32 -3.37 -3.18
CA GLN A 71 -4.62 -3.71 -1.94
C GLN A 71 -3.10 -3.49 -2.04
N LEU A 72 -2.49 -3.79 -3.20
CA LEU A 72 -1.03 -3.66 -3.40
C LEU A 72 -0.59 -2.19 -3.57
N PHE A 73 -1.41 -1.40 -4.24
CA PHE A 73 -1.17 0.01 -4.56
C PHE A 73 -2.16 0.93 -3.86
N SER A 74 -2.76 0.47 -2.75
CA SER A 74 -3.70 1.28 -1.99
C SER A 74 -3.03 2.56 -1.52
N ASP A 75 -3.76 3.64 -1.68
CA ASP A 75 -3.41 4.91 -1.10
C ASP A 75 -3.20 4.76 0.41
N GLU A 76 -2.34 5.59 0.96
CA GLU A 76 -2.19 5.71 2.39
C GLU A 76 -3.10 6.82 2.90
N TYR A 77 -3.77 6.52 3.98
CA TYR A 77 -4.75 7.39 4.63
C TYR A 77 -4.25 7.77 6.02
N ARG A 78 -4.36 9.03 6.37
CA ARG A 78 -4.18 9.50 7.73
C ARG A 78 -5.56 9.75 8.32
N VAL A 79 -5.91 8.98 9.34
CA VAL A 79 -7.28 8.91 9.86
C VAL A 79 -7.29 9.37 11.30
N GLY A 80 -8.16 10.30 11.63
CA GLY A 80 -8.52 10.64 12.99
C GLY A 80 -9.62 9.69 13.48
N HIS A 81 -9.56 9.28 14.73
CA HIS A 81 -10.47 8.32 15.34
C HIS A 81 -10.92 8.78 16.73
N ILE A 82 -12.23 8.80 16.94
CA ILE A 82 -12.86 8.99 18.24
C ILE A 82 -13.62 7.71 18.58
N MET A 83 -13.47 7.22 19.81
CA MET A 83 -14.15 6.04 20.30
C MET A 83 -14.92 6.39 21.58
N ILE A 84 -16.19 6.01 21.63
CA ILE A 84 -17.03 6.08 22.83
C ILE A 84 -17.22 4.63 23.28
N SER A 85 -16.67 4.29 24.44
CA SER A 85 -16.86 2.97 25.06
C SER A 85 -18.12 2.94 25.91
N LEU A 86 -18.84 1.85 25.80
CA LEU A 86 -19.98 1.54 26.62
C LEU A 86 -19.68 0.31 27.50
N ASP A 87 -20.38 0.12 28.56
CA ASP A 87 -20.28 -1.11 29.34
C ASP A 87 -20.74 -2.31 28.50
N ASP A 88 -20.10 -3.47 28.67
CA ASP A 88 -20.44 -4.69 27.92
C ASP A 88 -21.87 -5.15 28.12
N GLU A 89 -22.48 -4.78 29.25
CA GLU A 89 -23.88 -5.06 29.59
C GLU A 89 -24.82 -3.87 29.28
N ALA A 90 -24.36 -2.89 28.45
CA ALA A 90 -25.17 -1.73 28.14
C ALA A 90 -26.52 -2.12 27.51
N SER A 91 -27.60 -1.62 28.05
CA SER A 91 -28.92 -1.84 27.46
C SER A 91 -29.04 -1.20 26.09
N SER A 92 -29.96 -1.70 25.27
CA SER A 92 -30.21 -1.13 23.94
C SER A 92 -30.55 0.37 24.00
N GLU A 93 -31.07 0.85 25.11
CA GLU A 93 -31.38 2.27 25.32
C GLU A 93 -30.12 3.10 25.54
N ILE A 94 -29.14 2.58 26.30
CA ILE A 94 -27.83 3.23 26.50
C ILE A 94 -27.07 3.30 25.16
N VAL A 95 -27.11 2.24 24.36
CA VAL A 95 -26.50 2.24 23.01
C VAL A 95 -27.15 3.30 22.11
N LYS A 96 -28.50 3.42 22.13
CA LYS A 96 -29.19 4.46 21.35
C LYS A 96 -28.82 5.86 21.80
N GLN A 97 -28.71 6.10 23.10
CA GLN A 97 -28.28 7.40 23.63
C GLN A 97 -26.84 7.74 23.23
N ALA A 98 -25.96 6.76 23.28
CA ALA A 98 -24.58 6.95 22.84
C ALA A 98 -24.49 7.27 21.32
N VAL A 99 -25.28 6.58 20.50
CA VAL A 99 -25.37 6.87 19.07
C VAL A 99 -25.96 8.26 18.81
N ALA A 100 -26.97 8.66 19.57
CA ALA A 100 -27.56 10.01 19.49
C ALA A 100 -26.50 11.09 19.83
N SER A 101 -25.74 10.91 20.92
CA SER A 101 -24.67 11.81 21.33
C SER A 101 -23.52 11.82 20.29
N ALA A 102 -23.21 10.68 19.67
CA ALA A 102 -22.23 10.60 18.59
C ALA A 102 -22.72 11.34 17.34
N ASN A 103 -24.00 11.27 17.00
CA ASN A 103 -24.58 12.02 15.87
C ASN A 103 -24.52 13.55 16.11
N GLU A 104 -24.78 14.01 17.32
CA GLU A 104 -24.62 15.44 17.67
C GLU A 104 -23.16 15.86 17.50
N MET A 105 -22.22 15.09 18.04
CA MET A 105 -20.79 15.33 17.88
C MET A 105 -20.36 15.35 16.41
N VAL A 106 -20.87 14.44 15.58
CA VAL A 106 -20.59 14.41 14.13
C VAL A 106 -21.13 15.67 13.45
N ALA A 107 -22.32 16.14 13.85
CA ALA A 107 -22.88 17.38 13.30
C ALA A 107 -22.00 18.60 13.65
N ASP A 108 -21.50 18.69 14.88
CA ASP A 108 -20.60 19.75 15.32
C ASP A 108 -19.26 19.70 14.56
N LEU A 109 -18.68 18.50 14.42
CA LEU A 109 -17.43 18.29 13.65
C LEU A 109 -17.58 18.63 12.17
N ARG A 110 -18.72 18.29 11.55
CA ARG A 110 -19.06 18.69 10.17
C ARG A 110 -19.34 20.19 10.08
N GLY A 111 -19.77 20.81 11.18
CA GLY A 111 -19.94 22.25 11.33
C GLY A 111 -18.62 23.03 11.49
N GLY A 112 -17.48 22.32 11.62
CA GLY A 112 -16.14 22.91 11.70
C GLY A 112 -15.51 22.90 13.08
N GLU A 113 -16.09 22.18 14.06
CA GLU A 113 -15.44 21.94 15.36
C GLU A 113 -14.12 21.20 15.15
N ASP A 114 -13.13 21.50 16.01
CA ASP A 114 -11.81 20.90 15.93
C ASP A 114 -11.85 19.42 16.36
N PHE A 115 -11.52 18.53 15.42
CA PHE A 115 -11.55 17.09 15.63
C PHE A 115 -10.57 16.65 16.73
N ALA A 116 -9.37 17.21 16.76
CA ALA A 116 -8.35 16.82 17.72
C ALA A 116 -8.77 17.22 19.15
N GLN A 117 -9.32 18.41 19.32
CA GLN A 117 -9.83 18.86 20.61
C GLN A 117 -11.01 17.99 21.09
N THR A 118 -11.92 17.65 20.18
CA THR A 118 -13.04 16.77 20.47
C THR A 118 -12.55 15.36 20.85
N ALA A 119 -11.55 14.83 20.15
CA ALA A 119 -10.94 13.56 20.49
C ALA A 119 -10.31 13.55 21.88
N ILE A 120 -9.53 14.60 22.22
CA ILE A 120 -8.94 14.75 23.57
C ILE A 120 -10.01 14.80 24.66
N ALA A 121 -11.11 15.50 24.40
CA ALA A 121 -12.16 15.72 25.39
C ALA A 121 -13.12 14.54 25.56
N ARG A 122 -13.41 13.77 24.50
CA ARG A 122 -14.54 12.83 24.45
C ARG A 122 -14.17 11.39 24.06
N SER A 123 -12.96 11.14 23.58
CA SER A 123 -12.57 9.80 23.12
C SER A 123 -11.99 8.94 24.23
N SER A 124 -12.43 7.68 24.27
CA SER A 124 -11.86 6.61 25.12
C SER A 124 -10.75 5.83 24.38
N ALA A 125 -10.38 6.21 23.17
CA ALA A 125 -9.32 5.55 22.41
C ALA A 125 -7.93 5.85 23.00
N SER A 126 -6.99 4.93 22.84
CA SER A 126 -5.58 5.13 23.24
C SER A 126 -4.92 6.34 22.58
N SER A 127 -5.34 6.67 21.35
CA SER A 127 -4.89 7.84 20.59
C SER A 127 -5.57 9.16 20.98
N ALA A 128 -6.49 9.15 21.96
CA ALA A 128 -7.27 10.34 22.33
C ALA A 128 -6.40 11.55 22.66
N LEU A 129 -5.33 11.36 23.46
CA LEU A 129 -4.42 12.43 23.88
C LEU A 129 -3.56 12.96 22.73
N GLU A 130 -3.46 12.20 21.65
CA GLU A 130 -2.77 12.59 20.40
C GLU A 130 -3.74 13.20 19.37
N GLY A 131 -4.92 13.65 19.84
CA GLY A 131 -5.97 14.19 18.98
C GLY A 131 -6.71 13.14 18.15
N GLY A 132 -6.62 11.86 18.53
CA GLY A 132 -7.23 10.75 17.81
C GLY A 132 -6.49 10.32 16.55
N ASP A 133 -5.33 10.88 16.24
CA ASP A 133 -4.57 10.55 15.02
C ASP A 133 -4.02 9.13 15.07
N LEU A 134 -4.38 8.30 14.07
CA LEU A 134 -3.87 6.93 13.90
C LEU A 134 -2.58 6.86 13.07
N GLY A 135 -2.10 8.01 12.58
CA GLY A 135 -0.98 8.10 11.64
C GLY A 135 -1.34 7.57 10.25
N TRP A 136 -0.31 7.47 9.40
CA TRP A 136 -0.45 6.96 8.04
C TRP A 136 -0.65 5.45 8.03
N ARG A 137 -1.72 4.99 7.37
CA ARG A 137 -2.08 3.58 7.22
C ARG A 137 -2.56 3.29 5.81
N LYS A 138 -2.19 2.13 5.29
CA LYS A 138 -2.84 1.61 4.07
C LYS A 138 -4.26 1.19 4.40
N ALA A 139 -5.16 1.23 3.42
CA ALA A 139 -6.55 0.82 3.63
C ALA A 139 -6.66 -0.58 4.27
N GLY A 140 -5.85 -1.55 3.81
CA GLY A 140 -5.84 -2.91 4.35
C GLY A 140 -5.24 -3.06 5.77
N GLU A 141 -4.61 -2.03 6.32
CA GLU A 141 -4.06 -1.99 7.69
C GLU A 141 -5.05 -1.39 8.69
N LEU A 142 -6.11 -0.76 8.18
CA LEU A 142 -7.20 -0.26 9.00
C LEU A 142 -8.15 -1.40 9.37
N PRO A 143 -8.83 -1.32 10.53
CA PRO A 143 -9.95 -2.22 10.84
C PRO A 143 -10.97 -2.21 9.69
N THR A 144 -11.55 -3.37 9.36
CA THR A 144 -12.48 -3.51 8.22
C THR A 144 -13.61 -2.48 8.24
N LEU A 145 -14.14 -2.18 9.44
CA LEU A 145 -15.17 -1.16 9.66
C LEU A 145 -14.75 0.24 9.19
N PHE A 146 -13.47 0.59 9.35
CA PHE A 146 -12.95 1.89 8.95
C PHE A 146 -12.56 1.90 7.47
N THR A 147 -12.10 0.76 6.96
CA THR A 147 -11.68 0.64 5.56
C THR A 147 -12.83 0.96 4.61
N GLU A 148 -14.02 0.40 4.85
CA GLU A 148 -15.19 0.65 4.02
C GLU A 148 -15.57 2.14 4.02
N ALA A 149 -15.60 2.75 5.21
CA ALA A 149 -15.94 4.17 5.33
C ALA A 149 -14.87 5.08 4.68
N VAL A 150 -13.57 4.83 4.94
CA VAL A 150 -12.47 5.67 4.43
C VAL A 150 -12.39 5.67 2.91
N LEU A 151 -12.70 4.52 2.26
CA LEU A 151 -12.66 4.42 0.80
C LEU A 151 -13.71 5.30 0.10
N ASP A 152 -14.84 5.60 0.77
CA ASP A 152 -15.93 6.43 0.25
C ASP A 152 -15.82 7.91 0.68
N MET A 153 -14.91 8.24 1.63
CA MET A 153 -14.74 9.58 2.17
C MET A 153 -13.85 10.46 1.28
N GLN A 154 -14.14 11.75 1.27
CA GLN A 154 -13.28 12.79 0.74
C GLN A 154 -12.40 13.40 1.84
N LEU A 155 -11.33 14.08 1.44
CA LEU A 155 -10.43 14.75 2.38
C LEU A 155 -11.20 15.74 3.26
N GLY A 156 -11.09 15.57 4.56
CA GLY A 156 -11.77 16.38 5.57
C GLY A 156 -13.12 15.83 6.03
N ASP A 157 -13.67 14.83 5.36
CA ASP A 157 -14.96 14.24 5.72
C ASP A 157 -14.92 13.57 7.10
N VAL A 158 -16.04 13.60 7.78
CA VAL A 158 -16.31 12.91 9.04
C VAL A 158 -17.40 11.85 8.81
N SER A 159 -17.14 10.60 9.21
CA SER A 159 -18.08 9.50 9.06
C SER A 159 -19.35 9.68 9.90
N ASP A 160 -20.38 8.94 9.55
CA ASP A 160 -21.46 8.66 10.51
C ASP A 160 -20.94 7.77 11.66
N PRO A 161 -21.63 7.74 12.82
CA PRO A 161 -21.24 6.86 13.91
C PRO A 161 -21.28 5.39 13.50
N ILE A 162 -20.18 4.68 13.70
CA ILE A 162 -20.01 3.26 13.41
C ILE A 162 -20.11 2.48 14.72
N VAL A 163 -21.12 1.64 14.86
CA VAL A 163 -21.33 0.83 16.06
C VAL A 163 -20.65 -0.53 15.92
N SER A 164 -19.85 -0.90 16.91
CA SER A 164 -19.17 -2.19 16.96
C SER A 164 -19.16 -2.73 18.38
N GLY A 165 -19.99 -3.74 18.65
CA GLY A 165 -20.14 -4.30 19.99
C GLY A 165 -20.57 -3.24 21.01
N SER A 166 -19.77 -3.05 22.05
CA SER A 166 -19.96 -2.06 23.11
C SER A 166 -19.23 -0.73 22.82
N THR A 167 -18.93 -0.42 21.56
CA THR A 167 -18.24 0.81 21.18
C THR A 167 -18.92 1.53 20.03
N VAL A 168 -18.84 2.87 20.04
CA VAL A 168 -19.24 3.73 18.93
C VAL A 168 -18.01 4.46 18.44
N HIS A 169 -17.75 4.39 17.15
CA HIS A 169 -16.59 5.00 16.50
C HIS A 169 -17.01 6.12 15.57
N VAL A 170 -16.24 7.18 15.54
CA VAL A 170 -16.31 8.25 14.53
C VAL A 170 -14.91 8.43 13.95
N ILE A 171 -14.80 8.48 12.64
CA ILE A 171 -13.53 8.68 11.94
C ILE A 171 -13.58 9.94 11.08
N LYS A 172 -12.42 10.56 10.89
CA LYS A 172 -12.22 11.68 9.99
C LYS A 172 -11.06 11.38 9.06
N LEU A 173 -11.23 11.61 7.77
CA LEU A 173 -10.11 11.54 6.82
C LEU A 173 -9.32 12.85 6.90
N LEU A 174 -8.14 12.79 7.55
CA LEU A 174 -7.27 13.93 7.77
C LEU A 174 -6.44 14.25 6.54
N GLU A 175 -5.81 13.21 5.96
CA GLU A 175 -4.95 13.33 4.80
C GLU A 175 -5.00 12.02 3.99
N GLN A 176 -4.73 12.13 2.69
CA GLN A 176 -4.61 11.00 1.77
C GLN A 176 -3.39 11.21 0.88
N ARG A 177 -2.62 10.17 0.65
CA ARG A 177 -1.51 10.15 -0.30
C ARG A 177 -1.45 8.81 -1.03
N GLY A 178 -0.95 8.78 -2.26
CA GLY A 178 -0.78 7.57 -3.05
C GLY A 178 -0.87 7.82 -4.54
N ALA A 179 -0.79 6.75 -5.32
CA ALA A 179 -0.74 6.80 -6.78
C ALA A 179 -2.01 7.41 -7.43
N GLY A 180 -3.13 7.43 -6.69
CA GLY A 180 -4.39 8.04 -7.17
C GLY A 180 -4.51 9.54 -6.90
N THR A 181 -3.68 10.09 -6.00
CA THR A 181 -3.73 11.51 -5.62
C THR A 181 -2.77 12.39 -6.42
N GLU A 182 -1.77 11.83 -7.09
CA GLU A 182 -0.94 12.57 -8.02
C GLU A 182 -1.73 12.82 -9.32
N ARG A 183 -2.34 13.99 -9.43
CA ARG A 183 -2.75 14.50 -10.74
C ARG A 183 -1.48 14.70 -11.56
N LEU A 184 -1.21 13.79 -12.48
CA LEU A 184 -0.23 13.99 -13.53
C LEU A 184 -0.79 15.08 -14.47
N ASP A 185 -0.45 16.33 -14.21
CA ASP A 185 -0.71 17.43 -15.14
C ASP A 185 0.22 17.23 -16.35
N GLN A 186 -0.28 16.52 -17.35
CA GLN A 186 0.42 16.34 -18.61
C GLN A 186 0.22 17.58 -19.48
N THR A 187 1.28 18.38 -19.60
CA THR A 187 1.29 19.52 -20.52
C THR A 187 1.70 19.03 -21.91
N LYS A 188 0.77 19.06 -22.86
CA LYS A 188 1.05 18.76 -24.28
C LYS A 188 1.71 19.97 -24.94
N VAL A 189 3.02 19.94 -25.08
CA VAL A 189 3.78 21.01 -25.75
C VAL A 189 3.91 20.69 -27.24
N ARG A 190 3.58 21.67 -28.10
CA ARG A 190 3.90 21.67 -29.53
C ARG A 190 4.98 22.72 -29.74
N HIS A 191 6.09 22.33 -30.37
CA HIS A 191 7.08 23.30 -30.80
C HIS A 191 7.26 23.23 -32.31
N ILE A 192 7.52 24.37 -32.92
CA ILE A 192 7.85 24.50 -34.35
C ILE A 192 9.32 24.91 -34.41
N LEU A 193 10.14 24.11 -35.11
CA LEU A 193 11.50 24.48 -35.44
C LEU A 193 11.42 25.23 -36.79
N LEU A 194 11.95 26.44 -36.85
CA LEU A 194 12.09 27.24 -38.07
C LEU A 194 13.49 27.06 -38.62
#